data_84c55fe4fab73288d9efc644f197b2ea
#
_entry.id   84c55fe4fab73288d9efc644f197b2ea
#
_cell.length_a   1.000
_cell.length_b   1.000
_cell.length_c   1.000
_cell.angle_alpha   90.00
_cell.angle_beta   90.00
_cell.angle_gamma   90.00
#
_symmetry.space_group_name_H-M   'P 1'
#
loop_
_entity.id
_entity.type
_entity.pdbx_description
1 polymer ?
#
loop_
_entity_poly.entity_id
_entity_poly.type
_entity_poly.pdbx_seq_one_letter_code
_entity_poly.pdbx_strand_id
1 'polypeptide(L)'
;MLHIFATVFLVAAQSPPQLFVDTNATAAPGVGSTTTSTQHRIVDVNTSLLDGSVPLIELNLFSGTTLSAQFISTDQYTDGYVWRGAVVGHTDSSADFSVSNGVVMGTVRYDDVLLQVEYAGNGVHRVKLENQNLVASCGTDASHSVKSAAQQSSNSNFAGNPDIDVLVAYTTAAKNAVGGSSGMTSKINLAISETNSAYSDSGVTQRLVLVHKAEMVGYSESSSFSQLLYDIAGTSDGKMDNVHALRDQYNADCVALICQNGQYCGIAYLMTNVSTGFASSAFSVTNYSCATGYYSFGHELGHNMGSNHDPQNASSGAYSYSFGFRTSNSSYRTVMAYSPGSRIRRFSGPNVSYNGNTMGNSSQDNHRSLNNTAPTVADFRIGTPPPPTGPTFTVPSLVAGSGAILSVEDCTANGQVNLLYSIAGGGPTTTIYGVADLDLPITVIASLTASGTGDASWYGTVPPSAAGLQIWLQAYDHGLAMFSNGVYKVIL
;
A
#
# COMPACT_ATOMS: atom_id res chain seq x y z
N MET A 1 -58.31 24.81 27.03
CA MET A 1 -57.71 24.23 25.83
C MET A 1 -56.42 24.96 25.56
N LEU A 2 -55.29 24.31 25.86
CA LEU A 2 -53.96 24.90 25.66
C LEU A 2 -53.42 24.35 24.32
N HIS A 3 -53.27 25.21 23.33
CA HIS A 3 -52.72 24.85 22.04
C HIS A 3 -51.18 24.93 22.13
N ILE A 4 -50.52 23.75 22.17
CA ILE A 4 -49.07 23.67 22.07
C ILE A 4 -48.74 23.71 20.58
N PHE A 5 -48.19 24.82 20.09
CA PHE A 5 -47.56 24.88 18.77
C PHE A 5 -46.19 24.22 18.84
N ALA A 6 -46.06 23.04 18.27
CA ALA A 6 -44.76 22.43 18.03
C ALA A 6 -44.11 23.14 16.83
N THR A 7 -43.11 23.97 17.10
CA THR A 7 -42.27 24.58 16.06
C THR A 7 -41.30 23.49 15.57
N VAL A 8 -41.58 22.95 14.42
CA VAL A 8 -40.62 22.04 13.71
C VAL A 8 -39.52 22.92 13.14
N PHE A 9 -38.37 22.93 13.78
CA PHE A 9 -37.15 23.48 13.16
C PHE A 9 -36.74 22.59 12.02
N LEU A 10 -36.99 23.00 10.77
CA LEU A 10 -36.31 22.44 9.61
C LEU A 10 -34.85 22.89 9.70
N VAL A 11 -33.98 22.05 10.21
CA VAL A 11 -32.55 22.24 10.02
C VAL A 11 -32.28 21.98 8.52
N ALA A 12 -31.97 23.02 7.77
CA ALA A 12 -31.53 22.89 6.40
C ALA A 12 -30.32 21.94 6.40
N ALA A 13 -30.43 20.80 5.73
CA ALA A 13 -29.32 19.87 5.59
C ALA A 13 -28.20 20.62 4.88
N GLN A 14 -27.10 20.86 5.59
CA GLN A 14 -25.91 21.49 5.05
C GLN A 14 -25.31 20.52 4.02
N SER A 15 -24.98 21.00 2.83
CA SER A 15 -24.33 20.18 1.81
C SER A 15 -23.03 19.58 2.38
N PRO A 16 -22.70 18.32 2.08
CA PRO A 16 -21.45 17.74 2.53
C PRO A 16 -20.25 18.57 2.08
N PRO A 17 -19.19 18.67 2.90
CA PRO A 17 -18.00 19.42 2.51
C PRO A 17 -17.28 18.77 1.33
N GLN A 18 -16.75 19.61 0.42
CA GLN A 18 -16.10 19.18 -0.80
C GLN A 18 -14.65 18.76 -0.53
N LEU A 19 -14.28 17.57 -1.04
CA LEU A 19 -12.91 17.04 -0.93
C LEU A 19 -11.93 17.74 -1.86
N PHE A 20 -12.35 18.05 -3.10
CA PHE A 20 -11.48 18.64 -4.10
C PHE A 20 -11.76 20.13 -4.27
N VAL A 21 -10.71 20.92 -4.25
CA VAL A 21 -10.77 22.38 -4.41
C VAL A 21 -10.10 22.77 -5.71
N ASP A 22 -10.73 23.67 -6.48
CA ASP A 22 -10.11 24.21 -7.70
C ASP A 22 -8.82 24.95 -7.37
N THR A 23 -7.80 24.78 -8.19
CA THR A 23 -6.48 25.39 -8.02
C THR A 23 -5.97 25.98 -9.32
N ASN A 24 -5.19 27.06 -9.23
CA ASN A 24 -4.43 27.62 -10.34
C ASN A 24 -3.00 27.05 -10.42
N ALA A 25 -2.61 26.23 -9.46
CA ALA A 25 -1.31 25.58 -9.46
C ALA A 25 -1.24 24.48 -10.54
N THR A 26 -0.04 24.21 -11.03
CA THR A 26 0.20 23.27 -12.11
C THR A 26 0.94 22.03 -11.60
N ALA A 27 0.64 20.88 -12.19
CA ALA A 27 1.37 19.64 -11.92
C ALA A 27 2.87 19.79 -12.23
N ALA A 28 3.70 19.08 -11.48
CA ALA A 28 5.13 19.01 -11.77
C ALA A 28 5.38 18.15 -13.03
N PRO A 29 6.35 18.50 -13.87
CA PRO A 29 6.72 17.69 -15.02
C PRO A 29 7.16 16.29 -14.61
N GLY A 30 6.68 15.27 -15.31
CA GLY A 30 7.09 13.86 -15.09
C GLY A 30 6.44 13.17 -13.90
N VAL A 31 5.57 13.85 -13.15
CA VAL A 31 4.83 13.25 -12.01
C VAL A 31 3.45 12.79 -12.47
N GLY A 32 3.15 11.52 -12.19
CA GLY A 32 1.91 10.85 -12.60
C GLY A 32 1.85 10.54 -14.10
N SER A 33 0.81 9.83 -14.51
CA SER A 33 0.55 9.47 -15.91
C SER A 33 -0.91 9.71 -16.28
N THR A 34 -1.13 10.13 -17.53
CA THR A 34 -2.48 10.29 -18.10
C THR A 34 -2.68 9.41 -19.34
N THR A 35 -1.78 8.47 -19.63
CA THR A 35 -1.81 7.65 -20.86
C THR A 35 -3.04 6.75 -20.95
N THR A 36 -3.60 6.33 -19.79
CA THR A 36 -4.81 5.52 -19.68
C THR A 36 -6.06 6.34 -19.38
N SER A 37 -5.93 7.65 -19.21
CA SER A 37 -7.01 8.55 -18.79
C SER A 37 -7.75 9.14 -20.00
N THR A 38 -9.08 9.12 -19.94
CA THR A 38 -9.94 9.81 -20.91
C THR A 38 -10.26 11.26 -20.52
N GLN A 39 -10.17 11.57 -19.25
CA GLN A 39 -10.40 12.91 -18.68
C GLN A 39 -9.57 13.08 -17.40
N HIS A 40 -9.05 14.28 -17.18
CA HIS A 40 -8.36 14.60 -15.93
C HIS A 40 -8.54 16.06 -15.52
N ARG A 41 -8.34 16.36 -14.23
CA ARG A 41 -8.42 17.70 -13.64
C ARG A 41 -7.35 17.82 -12.54
N ILE A 42 -6.73 19.00 -12.42
CA ILE A 42 -5.81 19.34 -11.32
C ILE A 42 -6.61 19.98 -10.19
N VAL A 43 -6.35 19.55 -8.96
CA VAL A 43 -7.08 19.99 -7.77
C VAL A 43 -6.15 20.10 -6.56
N ASP A 44 -6.55 20.90 -5.59
CA ASP A 44 -6.11 20.76 -4.20
C ASP A 44 -7.02 19.77 -3.47
N VAL A 45 -6.49 19.03 -2.49
CA VAL A 45 -7.27 18.07 -1.69
C VAL A 45 -7.35 18.56 -0.25
N ASN A 46 -8.59 18.69 0.26
CA ASN A 46 -8.81 18.99 1.67
C ASN A 46 -8.64 17.74 2.54
N THR A 47 -7.39 17.45 2.92
CA THR A 47 -7.04 16.24 3.67
C THR A 47 -7.67 16.18 5.07
N SER A 48 -8.09 17.30 5.64
CA SER A 48 -8.78 17.31 6.95
C SER A 48 -10.14 16.60 6.93
N LEU A 49 -10.70 16.36 5.75
CA LEU A 49 -11.94 15.60 5.58
C LEU A 49 -11.73 14.08 5.57
N LEU A 50 -10.48 13.63 5.47
CA LEU A 50 -10.11 12.22 5.38
C LEU A 50 -9.63 11.61 6.71
N ASP A 51 -9.79 12.32 7.84
CA ASP A 51 -9.40 11.82 9.17
C ASP A 51 -10.45 10.88 9.82
N GLY A 52 -11.59 10.71 9.17
CA GLY A 52 -12.71 9.89 9.65
C GLY A 52 -13.68 10.63 10.58
N SER A 53 -13.42 11.89 10.92
CA SER A 53 -14.33 12.71 11.75
C SER A 53 -15.58 13.15 10.98
N VAL A 54 -15.49 13.26 9.66
CA VAL A 54 -16.58 13.69 8.78
C VAL A 54 -17.25 12.45 8.16
N PRO A 55 -18.51 12.14 8.49
CA PRO A 55 -19.16 10.90 8.05
C PRO A 55 -19.54 10.89 6.57
N LEU A 56 -19.70 12.06 5.94
CA LEU A 56 -20.12 12.20 4.54
C LEU A 56 -19.36 13.35 3.89
N ILE A 57 -18.67 13.07 2.80
CA ILE A 57 -17.92 14.05 2.00
C ILE A 57 -18.45 14.11 0.57
N GLU A 58 -18.30 15.25 -0.06
CA GLU A 58 -18.63 15.44 -1.47
C GLU A 58 -17.39 15.27 -2.34
N LEU A 59 -17.47 14.37 -3.32
CA LEU A 59 -16.47 14.14 -4.35
C LEU A 59 -16.88 14.93 -5.60
N ASN A 60 -16.49 16.19 -5.68
CA ASN A 60 -16.70 17.05 -6.83
C ASN A 60 -15.64 16.75 -7.92
N LEU A 61 -15.81 15.65 -8.63
CA LEU A 61 -14.80 15.03 -9.52
C LEU A 61 -14.50 15.86 -10.77
N PHE A 62 -15.54 16.15 -11.55
CA PHE A 62 -15.47 16.96 -12.78
C PHE A 62 -16.64 17.93 -12.83
N SER A 63 -16.61 18.90 -13.76
CA SER A 63 -17.76 19.77 -14.01
C SER A 63 -18.99 18.93 -14.31
N GLY A 64 -20.03 19.06 -13.49
CA GLY A 64 -21.29 18.31 -13.60
C GLY A 64 -21.24 16.86 -13.06
N THR A 65 -20.11 16.43 -12.46
CA THR A 65 -20.00 15.11 -11.84
C THR A 65 -19.62 15.26 -10.37
N THR A 66 -20.62 15.14 -9.53
CA THR A 66 -20.48 15.19 -8.06
C THR A 66 -21.11 13.95 -7.45
N LEU A 67 -20.37 13.28 -6.57
CA LEU A 67 -20.84 12.12 -5.81
C LEU A 67 -20.69 12.40 -4.33
N SER A 68 -21.42 11.68 -3.50
CA SER A 68 -21.19 11.67 -2.05
C SER A 68 -20.53 10.37 -1.65
N ALA A 69 -19.51 10.42 -0.81
CA ALA A 69 -18.86 9.24 -0.24
C ALA A 69 -19.09 9.23 1.28
N GLN A 70 -19.62 8.11 1.76
CA GLN A 70 -19.86 7.85 3.18
C GLN A 70 -18.65 7.13 3.78
N PHE A 71 -18.16 7.63 4.90
CA PHE A 71 -17.09 7.01 5.67
C PHE A 71 -17.50 5.62 6.19
N ILE A 72 -16.58 4.66 6.10
CA ILE A 72 -16.74 3.29 6.64
C ILE A 72 -15.71 3.03 7.73
N SER A 73 -14.42 3.20 7.41
CA SER A 73 -13.33 2.87 8.32
C SER A 73 -12.03 3.54 7.91
N THR A 74 -11.04 3.44 8.78
CA THR A 74 -9.66 3.86 8.48
C THR A 74 -8.72 2.68 8.72
N ASP A 75 -7.87 2.37 7.75
CA ASP A 75 -6.75 1.44 7.93
C ASP A 75 -5.52 2.27 8.34
N GLN A 76 -4.92 1.96 9.50
CA GLN A 76 -3.76 2.68 10.03
C GLN A 76 -2.46 2.04 9.56
N TYR A 77 -1.46 2.85 9.22
CA TYR A 77 -0.09 2.47 8.88
C TYR A 77 0.88 3.34 9.67
N THR A 78 2.12 2.91 9.81
CA THR A 78 3.16 3.64 10.57
C THR A 78 3.32 5.09 10.10
N ASP A 79 3.18 5.35 8.80
CA ASP A 79 3.46 6.64 8.17
C ASP A 79 2.29 7.20 7.36
N GLY A 80 1.08 6.89 7.79
CA GLY A 80 -0.14 7.37 7.15
C GLY A 80 -1.34 6.50 7.44
N TYR A 81 -2.40 6.71 6.70
CA TYR A 81 -3.64 5.94 6.83
C TYR A 81 -4.38 5.87 5.50
N VAL A 82 -5.32 4.93 5.39
CA VAL A 82 -6.26 4.87 4.28
C VAL A 82 -7.66 5.09 4.81
N TRP A 83 -8.28 6.20 4.42
CA TRP A 83 -9.70 6.47 4.61
C TRP A 83 -10.50 5.64 3.61
N ARG A 84 -11.46 4.89 4.10
CA ARG A 84 -12.31 4.00 3.29
C ARG A 84 -13.76 4.40 3.37
N GLY A 85 -14.40 4.49 2.23
CA GLY A 85 -15.81 4.84 2.11
C GLY A 85 -16.52 4.13 0.97
N ALA A 86 -17.83 4.35 0.89
CA ALA A 86 -18.68 3.90 -0.21
C ALA A 86 -19.35 5.10 -0.89
N VAL A 87 -19.56 5.00 -2.21
CA VAL A 87 -20.30 6.02 -2.97
C VAL A 87 -21.79 5.85 -2.71
N VAL A 88 -22.43 6.88 -2.22
CA VAL A 88 -23.85 6.87 -1.85
C VAL A 88 -24.72 6.61 -3.10
N GLY A 89 -25.66 5.69 -2.98
CA GLY A 89 -26.58 5.34 -4.08
C GLY A 89 -26.03 4.30 -5.06
N HIS A 90 -24.79 3.84 -4.91
CA HIS A 90 -24.16 2.81 -5.73
C HIS A 90 -23.79 1.59 -4.90
N THR A 91 -24.34 0.43 -5.23
CA THR A 91 -23.96 -0.84 -4.60
C THR A 91 -22.56 -1.27 -5.07
N ASP A 92 -21.86 -2.08 -4.24
CA ASP A 92 -20.51 -2.58 -4.58
C ASP A 92 -19.49 -1.48 -4.96
N SER A 93 -19.72 -0.26 -4.50
CA SER A 93 -18.86 0.89 -4.74
C SER A 93 -17.76 1.03 -3.69
N SER A 94 -16.73 1.82 -3.99
CA SER A 94 -15.71 2.23 -3.02
C SER A 94 -15.16 3.62 -3.33
N ALA A 95 -14.71 4.29 -2.26
CA ALA A 95 -13.89 5.48 -2.32
C ALA A 95 -12.79 5.31 -1.27
N ASP A 96 -11.57 5.04 -1.71
CA ASP A 96 -10.44 4.73 -0.83
C ASP A 96 -9.35 5.79 -1.06
N PHE A 97 -8.92 6.47 0.01
CA PHE A 97 -7.93 7.56 -0.04
C PHE A 97 -6.83 7.32 0.98
N SER A 98 -5.63 7.05 0.51
CA SER A 98 -4.42 6.98 1.34
C SER A 98 -3.85 8.37 1.53
N VAL A 99 -3.52 8.71 2.77
CA VAL A 99 -2.91 9.99 3.16
C VAL A 99 -1.59 9.71 3.85
N SER A 100 -0.51 10.29 3.33
CA SER A 100 0.81 10.27 3.95
C SER A 100 1.46 11.64 3.79
N ASN A 101 1.81 12.29 4.91
CA ASN A 101 2.46 13.62 4.90
C ASN A 101 1.76 14.65 4.00
N GLY A 102 0.42 14.66 4.01
CA GLY A 102 -0.38 15.58 3.19
C GLY A 102 -0.50 15.20 1.71
N VAL A 103 0.18 14.14 1.27
CA VAL A 103 0.05 13.59 -0.08
C VAL A 103 -1.08 12.56 -0.11
N VAL A 104 -1.98 12.66 -1.07
CA VAL A 104 -3.12 11.76 -1.25
C VAL A 104 -2.96 10.93 -2.51
N MET A 105 -3.15 9.62 -2.38
CA MET A 105 -3.42 8.70 -3.48
C MET A 105 -4.79 8.08 -3.23
N GLY A 106 -5.62 7.96 -4.24
CA GLY A 106 -6.97 7.43 -4.02
C GLY A 106 -7.58 6.78 -5.24
N THR A 107 -8.62 6.01 -4.99
CA THR A 107 -9.45 5.39 -6.03
C THR A 107 -10.93 5.54 -5.68
N VAL A 108 -11.73 5.83 -6.67
CA VAL A 108 -13.19 5.85 -6.55
C VAL A 108 -13.76 4.92 -7.61
N ARG A 109 -14.56 3.98 -7.17
CA ARG A 109 -15.20 3.00 -8.06
C ARG A 109 -16.69 2.95 -7.78
N TYR A 110 -17.47 3.01 -8.82
CA TYR A 110 -18.92 2.77 -8.82
C TYR A 110 -19.32 2.27 -10.20
N ASP A 111 -20.26 1.34 -10.24
CA ASP A 111 -20.71 0.66 -11.47
C ASP A 111 -19.51 0.10 -12.27
N ASP A 112 -19.26 0.59 -13.48
CA ASP A 112 -18.10 0.27 -14.33
C ASP A 112 -17.06 1.40 -14.38
N VAL A 113 -17.29 2.48 -13.63
CA VAL A 113 -16.42 3.68 -13.58
C VAL A 113 -15.27 3.46 -12.60
N LEU A 114 -14.06 3.78 -13.03
CA LEU A 114 -12.86 3.86 -12.20
C LEU A 114 -12.25 5.25 -12.32
N LEU A 115 -12.12 5.92 -11.18
CA LEU A 115 -11.33 7.15 -11.07
C LEU A 115 -10.14 6.92 -10.17
N GLN A 116 -9.04 7.61 -10.48
CA GLN A 116 -7.87 7.66 -9.61
C GLN A 116 -7.58 9.10 -9.20
N VAL A 117 -7.13 9.25 -7.98
CA VAL A 117 -6.57 10.49 -7.44
C VAL A 117 -5.09 10.26 -7.20
N GLU A 118 -4.24 11.02 -7.86
CA GLU A 118 -2.79 10.89 -7.76
C GLU A 118 -2.15 12.22 -7.42
N TYR A 119 -1.11 12.18 -6.59
CA TYR A 119 -0.27 13.35 -6.39
C TYR A 119 0.39 13.74 -7.71
N ALA A 120 0.35 15.00 -8.05
CA ALA A 120 0.86 15.54 -9.31
C ALA A 120 2.08 16.46 -9.11
N GLY A 121 2.67 16.45 -7.89
CA GLY A 121 3.76 17.38 -7.53
C GLY A 121 3.27 18.79 -7.21
N ASN A 122 4.15 19.63 -6.69
CA ASN A 122 3.86 21.04 -6.37
C ASN A 122 2.66 21.24 -5.40
N GLY A 123 2.39 20.26 -4.53
CA GLY A 123 1.28 20.29 -3.58
C GLY A 123 -0.09 19.97 -4.17
N VAL A 124 -0.21 19.73 -5.48
CA VAL A 124 -1.50 19.49 -6.15
C VAL A 124 -1.70 18.02 -6.50
N HIS A 125 -2.94 17.66 -6.78
CA HIS A 125 -3.35 16.32 -7.15
C HIS A 125 -4.05 16.31 -8.51
N ARG A 126 -4.09 15.14 -9.13
CA ARG A 126 -4.80 14.90 -10.39
C ARG A 126 -5.92 13.89 -10.13
N VAL A 127 -7.17 14.30 -10.38
CA VAL A 127 -8.31 13.41 -10.53
C VAL A 127 -8.37 12.98 -11.99
N LYS A 128 -8.44 11.68 -12.27
CA LYS A 128 -8.49 11.14 -13.64
C LYS A 128 -9.51 10.03 -13.78
N LEU A 129 -10.22 10.02 -14.91
CA LEU A 129 -11.13 8.95 -15.31
C LEU A 129 -10.36 7.93 -16.14
N GLU A 130 -10.28 6.70 -15.65
CA GLU A 130 -9.48 5.62 -16.26
C GLU A 130 -10.26 4.86 -17.33
N ASN A 131 -9.62 4.63 -18.45
CA ASN A 131 -10.09 3.67 -19.45
C ASN A 131 -9.37 2.33 -19.24
N GLN A 132 -10.03 1.39 -18.59
CA GLN A 132 -9.46 0.09 -18.29
C GLN A 132 -9.05 -0.73 -19.53
N ASN A 133 -9.55 -0.40 -20.73
CA ASN A 133 -9.15 -1.06 -21.97
C ASN A 133 -7.77 -0.62 -22.49
N LEU A 134 -7.24 0.51 -21.99
CA LEU A 134 -5.90 1.01 -22.33
C LEU A 134 -4.83 0.53 -21.35
N VAL A 135 -5.22 -0.14 -20.27
CA VAL A 135 -4.31 -0.63 -19.25
C VAL A 135 -3.63 -1.90 -19.72
N ALA A 136 -2.31 -2.00 -19.57
CA ALA A 136 -1.55 -3.15 -19.99
C ALA A 136 -1.97 -4.43 -19.24
N SER A 137 -1.74 -5.59 -19.84
CA SER A 137 -1.99 -6.89 -19.21
C SER A 137 -0.89 -7.26 -18.20
N CYS A 138 -1.08 -8.37 -17.49
CA CYS A 138 -0.03 -9.04 -16.75
C CYS A 138 0.90 -9.81 -17.71
N GLY A 139 2.18 -9.92 -17.36
CA GLY A 139 3.19 -10.65 -18.12
C GLY A 139 3.43 -12.09 -17.65
N THR A 140 2.75 -12.53 -16.59
CA THR A 140 2.91 -13.89 -16.05
C THR A 140 2.35 -14.93 -17.03
N ASP A 141 3.18 -15.89 -17.40
CA ASP A 141 2.83 -17.00 -18.28
C ASP A 141 3.37 -18.34 -17.74
N ALA A 142 3.30 -19.39 -18.53
CA ALA A 142 3.76 -20.72 -18.13
C ALA A 142 5.26 -20.79 -17.83
N SER A 143 6.10 -19.91 -18.40
CA SER A 143 7.55 -19.87 -18.13
C SER A 143 7.87 -19.37 -16.71
N HIS A 144 6.96 -18.65 -16.07
CA HIS A 144 7.07 -18.17 -14.70
C HIS A 144 6.51 -19.17 -13.66
N SER A 145 6.02 -20.33 -14.11
CA SER A 145 5.50 -21.38 -13.23
C SER A 145 6.64 -22.11 -12.50
N VAL A 146 6.56 -22.14 -11.18
CA VAL A 146 7.55 -22.79 -10.31
C VAL A 146 6.92 -24.00 -9.64
N LYS A 147 7.53 -25.16 -9.83
CA LYS A 147 7.24 -26.41 -9.13
C LYS A 147 8.32 -26.65 -8.09
N SER A 148 8.07 -26.26 -6.86
CA SER A 148 9.00 -26.53 -5.75
C SER A 148 8.93 -27.98 -5.33
N ALA A 149 10.04 -28.54 -4.83
CA ALA A 149 10.02 -29.85 -4.17
C ALA A 149 9.02 -29.81 -2.98
N ALA A 150 8.28 -30.90 -2.80
CA ALA A 150 7.34 -30.98 -1.69
C ALA A 150 8.12 -30.93 -0.37
N GLN A 151 8.04 -29.82 0.32
CA GLN A 151 8.45 -29.69 1.72
C GLN A 151 7.16 -29.76 2.56
N GLN A 152 7.14 -30.63 3.58
CA GLN A 152 5.99 -30.71 4.46
C GLN A 152 5.83 -29.36 5.16
N SER A 153 4.63 -28.76 5.02
CA SER A 153 4.24 -27.69 5.90
C SER A 153 4.30 -28.18 7.34
N SER A 154 4.97 -27.45 8.21
CA SER A 154 4.78 -27.63 9.64
C SER A 154 3.26 -27.49 9.88
N ASN A 155 2.66 -28.42 10.64
CA ASN A 155 1.28 -28.28 11.09
C ASN A 155 1.18 -27.11 12.07
N SER A 156 1.25 -25.89 11.56
CA SER A 156 0.94 -24.71 12.34
C SER A 156 -0.58 -24.65 12.46
N ASN A 157 -1.07 -24.98 13.67
CA ASN A 157 -2.45 -24.71 14.04
C ASN A 157 -2.60 -23.19 14.14
N PHE A 158 -2.84 -22.53 13.01
CA PHE A 158 -3.24 -21.13 13.02
C PHE A 158 -4.62 -21.02 13.68
N ALA A 159 -4.64 -20.49 14.90
CA ALA A 159 -5.87 -20.18 15.63
C ALA A 159 -6.47 -18.83 15.18
N GLY A 160 -6.35 -18.48 13.89
CA GLY A 160 -6.85 -17.21 13.34
C GLY A 160 -6.72 -17.15 11.82
N ASN A 161 -7.04 -16.00 11.24
CA ASN A 161 -6.80 -15.72 9.84
C ASN A 161 -5.30 -15.55 9.63
N PRO A 162 -4.67 -16.22 8.62
CA PRO A 162 -3.25 -16.05 8.35
C PRO A 162 -2.95 -14.60 7.92
N ASP A 163 -1.96 -14.01 8.55
CA ASP A 163 -1.33 -12.78 8.05
C ASP A 163 -0.21 -13.17 7.09
N ILE A 164 -0.13 -12.49 5.95
CA ILE A 164 0.92 -12.66 4.95
C ILE A 164 1.80 -11.42 5.01
N ASP A 165 3.00 -11.58 5.48
CA ASP A 165 3.96 -10.50 5.65
C ASP A 165 4.57 -10.11 4.31
N VAL A 166 4.42 -8.84 3.92
CA VAL A 166 4.85 -8.33 2.62
C VAL A 166 5.88 -7.22 2.79
N LEU A 167 7.05 -7.41 2.21
CA LEU A 167 8.02 -6.35 1.97
C LEU A 167 7.74 -5.74 0.60
N VAL A 168 7.55 -4.41 0.54
CA VAL A 168 7.36 -3.69 -0.70
C VAL A 168 8.62 -2.91 -1.04
N ALA A 169 9.36 -3.41 -2.04
CA ALA A 169 10.48 -2.69 -2.65
C ALA A 169 9.96 -1.75 -3.74
N TYR A 170 10.68 -0.67 -4.02
CA TYR A 170 10.38 0.20 -5.14
C TYR A 170 11.64 0.84 -5.75
N THR A 171 11.59 1.13 -7.03
CA THR A 171 12.69 1.80 -7.72
C THR A 171 12.67 3.30 -7.48
N THR A 172 13.84 3.94 -7.57
CA THR A 172 13.94 5.42 -7.57
C THR A 172 13.11 6.03 -8.70
N ALA A 173 13.02 5.37 -9.86
CA ALA A 173 12.21 5.83 -10.98
C ALA A 173 10.72 5.85 -10.63
N ALA A 174 10.19 4.77 -10.02
CA ALA A 174 8.81 4.70 -9.57
C ALA A 174 8.51 5.75 -8.48
N LYS A 175 9.43 5.93 -7.51
CA LYS A 175 9.30 6.97 -6.48
C LYS A 175 9.15 8.36 -7.10
N ASN A 176 10.01 8.69 -8.06
CA ASN A 176 9.96 9.99 -8.74
C ASN A 176 8.65 10.16 -9.54
N ALA A 177 8.17 9.10 -10.19
CA ALA A 177 6.92 9.13 -10.96
C ALA A 177 5.67 9.40 -10.11
N VAL A 178 5.70 9.07 -8.82
CA VAL A 178 4.60 9.36 -7.88
C VAL A 178 4.84 10.61 -7.02
N GLY A 179 5.88 11.39 -7.32
CA GLY A 179 6.16 12.67 -6.66
C GLY A 179 6.94 12.54 -5.34
N GLY A 180 7.74 11.50 -5.17
CA GLY A 180 8.64 11.33 -4.03
C GLY A 180 8.18 10.28 -3.00
N SER A 181 8.89 10.26 -1.86
CA SER A 181 8.70 9.24 -0.81
C SER A 181 7.27 9.21 -0.25
N SER A 182 6.68 10.38 0.06
CA SER A 182 5.30 10.43 0.58
C SER A 182 4.28 9.93 -0.45
N GLY A 183 4.49 10.22 -1.74
CA GLY A 183 3.66 9.69 -2.82
C GLY A 183 3.79 8.16 -2.93
N MET A 184 5.01 7.63 -2.82
CA MET A 184 5.24 6.17 -2.86
C MET A 184 4.64 5.49 -1.62
N THR A 185 4.82 6.05 -0.43
CA THR A 185 4.19 5.56 0.80
C THR A 185 2.67 5.51 0.68
N SER A 186 2.04 6.62 0.24
CA SER A 186 0.59 6.65 0.01
C SER A 186 0.15 5.60 -1.02
N LYS A 187 0.91 5.40 -2.10
CA LYS A 187 0.62 4.38 -3.13
C LYS A 187 0.69 2.97 -2.56
N ILE A 188 1.71 2.65 -1.76
CA ILE A 188 1.90 1.32 -1.14
C ILE A 188 0.78 1.04 -0.14
N ASN A 189 0.51 1.98 0.78
CA ASN A 189 -0.55 1.82 1.77
C ASN A 189 -1.92 1.58 1.10
N LEU A 190 -2.22 2.33 0.03
CA LEU A 190 -3.45 2.13 -0.74
C LEU A 190 -3.48 0.74 -1.41
N ALA A 191 -2.38 0.28 -2.01
CA ALA A 191 -2.31 -1.02 -2.69
C ALA A 191 -2.54 -2.20 -1.72
N ILE A 192 -1.97 -2.14 -0.51
CA ILE A 192 -2.21 -3.12 0.57
C ILE A 192 -3.68 -3.07 1.01
N SER A 193 -4.22 -1.88 1.30
CA SER A 193 -5.61 -1.69 1.75
C SER A 193 -6.62 -2.18 0.70
N GLU A 194 -6.43 -1.86 -0.57
CA GLU A 194 -7.29 -2.33 -1.68
C GLU A 194 -7.24 -3.85 -1.84
N THR A 195 -6.06 -4.46 -1.68
CA THR A 195 -5.91 -5.93 -1.77
C THR A 195 -6.63 -6.60 -0.61
N ASN A 196 -6.45 -6.09 0.62
CA ASN A 196 -7.17 -6.58 1.80
C ASN A 196 -8.68 -6.40 1.67
N SER A 197 -9.12 -5.30 1.05
CA SER A 197 -10.52 -5.08 0.73
C SER A 197 -11.03 -6.10 -0.30
N ALA A 198 -10.25 -6.40 -1.35
CA ALA A 198 -10.61 -7.41 -2.34
C ALA A 198 -10.69 -8.81 -1.72
N TYR A 199 -9.83 -9.13 -0.76
CA TYR A 199 -9.92 -10.37 0.03
C TYR A 199 -11.22 -10.42 0.84
N SER A 200 -11.46 -9.41 1.66
CA SER A 200 -12.69 -9.32 2.48
C SER A 200 -13.96 -9.42 1.64
N ASP A 201 -14.04 -8.64 0.55
CA ASP A 201 -15.17 -8.60 -0.37
C ASP A 201 -15.40 -9.94 -1.09
N SER A 202 -14.41 -10.83 -1.10
CA SER A 202 -14.46 -12.15 -1.73
C SER A 202 -14.56 -13.29 -0.73
N GLY A 203 -14.59 -13.02 0.59
CA GLY A 203 -14.57 -14.04 1.64
C GLY A 203 -13.22 -14.73 1.80
N VAL A 204 -12.14 -14.14 1.28
CA VAL A 204 -10.78 -14.59 1.56
C VAL A 204 -10.38 -14.12 2.96
N THR A 205 -9.91 -15.04 3.78
CA THR A 205 -9.70 -14.81 5.22
C THR A 205 -8.32 -14.26 5.57
N GLN A 206 -7.33 -14.48 4.72
CA GLN A 206 -5.98 -13.94 4.89
C GLN A 206 -5.95 -12.41 4.79
N ARG A 207 -4.88 -11.82 5.32
CA ARG A 207 -4.59 -10.39 5.18
C ARG A 207 -3.14 -10.19 4.76
N LEU A 208 -2.87 -9.17 3.97
CA LEU A 208 -1.53 -8.66 3.74
C LEU A 208 -1.16 -7.73 4.89
N VAL A 209 0.00 -7.94 5.48
CA VAL A 209 0.61 -7.05 6.47
C VAL A 209 1.86 -6.43 5.84
N LEU A 210 1.88 -5.10 5.75
CA LEU A 210 3.05 -4.38 5.27
C LEU A 210 4.10 -4.34 6.38
N VAL A 211 5.14 -5.18 6.28
CA VAL A 211 6.18 -5.25 7.31
C VAL A 211 7.34 -4.29 7.04
N HIS A 212 7.61 -3.97 5.77
CA HIS A 212 8.66 -3.00 5.42
C HIS A 212 8.47 -2.42 4.02
N LYS A 213 9.00 -1.21 3.80
CA LYS A 213 9.12 -0.54 2.50
C LYS A 213 10.58 -0.18 2.25
N ALA A 214 11.11 -0.47 1.06
CA ALA A 214 12.51 -0.22 0.76
C ALA A 214 12.72 0.35 -0.65
N GLU A 215 13.46 1.46 -0.75
CA GLU A 215 13.94 1.97 -2.03
C GLU A 215 15.15 1.18 -2.52
N MET A 216 15.10 0.72 -3.76
CA MET A 216 16.23 0.08 -4.43
C MET A 216 17.12 1.17 -5.06
N VAL A 217 17.85 1.88 -4.20
CA VAL A 217 18.70 3.01 -4.60
C VAL A 217 19.81 2.56 -5.53
N GLY A 218 20.02 3.29 -6.63
CA GLY A 218 21.05 3.00 -7.61
C GLY A 218 20.68 1.92 -8.62
N TYR A 219 19.53 1.26 -8.47
CA TYR A 219 19.03 0.33 -9.46
C TYR A 219 18.43 1.06 -10.66
N SER A 220 18.87 0.70 -11.86
CA SER A 220 18.32 1.20 -13.12
C SER A 220 17.40 0.15 -13.74
N GLU A 221 16.14 0.52 -13.95
CA GLU A 221 15.16 -0.41 -14.50
C GLU A 221 15.51 -0.93 -15.89
N SER A 222 15.41 -2.25 -16.07
CA SER A 222 15.42 -2.89 -17.39
C SER A 222 14.16 -2.53 -18.17
N SER A 223 14.25 -2.53 -19.50
CA SER A 223 13.07 -2.44 -20.38
C SER A 223 12.21 -3.72 -20.37
N SER A 224 12.74 -4.83 -19.85
CA SER A 224 12.05 -6.12 -19.74
C SER A 224 11.51 -6.34 -18.33
N PHE A 225 10.20 -6.57 -18.19
CA PHE A 225 9.59 -6.93 -16.92
C PHE A 225 10.09 -8.27 -16.36
N SER A 226 10.33 -9.26 -17.23
CA SER A 226 10.93 -10.54 -16.78
C SER A 226 12.31 -10.31 -16.19
N GLN A 227 13.10 -9.37 -16.73
CA GLN A 227 14.41 -9.04 -16.16
C GLN A 227 14.26 -8.36 -14.79
N LEU A 228 13.26 -7.47 -14.60
CA LEU A 228 12.99 -6.88 -13.28
C LEU A 228 12.65 -7.96 -12.24
N LEU A 229 11.86 -8.96 -12.64
CA LEU A 229 11.52 -10.09 -11.76
C LEU A 229 12.76 -10.95 -11.43
N TYR A 230 13.63 -11.19 -12.41
CA TYR A 230 14.88 -11.92 -12.18
C TYR A 230 15.84 -11.13 -11.29
N ASP A 231 15.97 -9.82 -11.51
CA ASP A 231 16.84 -8.93 -10.75
C ASP A 231 16.43 -8.82 -9.28
N ILE A 232 15.10 -8.75 -8.97
CA ILE A 232 14.63 -8.68 -7.58
C ILE A 232 14.67 -10.04 -6.86
N ALA A 233 14.58 -11.14 -7.59
CA ALA A 233 14.66 -12.47 -7.03
C ALA A 233 16.10 -13.03 -6.98
N GLY A 234 17.04 -12.44 -7.72
CA GLY A 234 18.46 -12.79 -7.70
C GLY A 234 19.11 -12.46 -6.36
N THR A 235 20.07 -13.31 -5.93
CA THR A 235 20.68 -13.19 -4.60
C THR A 235 22.13 -12.70 -4.62
N SER A 236 22.77 -12.62 -5.81
CA SER A 236 24.21 -12.38 -5.94
C SER A 236 24.61 -11.83 -7.32
N ASP A 237 23.72 -11.14 -8.00
CA ASP A 237 23.99 -10.56 -9.33
C ASP A 237 24.38 -9.06 -9.27
N GLY A 238 24.45 -8.50 -8.06
CA GLY A 238 24.80 -7.11 -7.80
C GLY A 238 23.63 -6.14 -8.05
N LYS A 239 22.39 -6.67 -8.16
CA LYS A 239 21.20 -5.87 -8.45
C LYS A 239 20.18 -6.02 -7.35
N MET A 240 19.77 -5.20 -6.63
CA MET A 240 18.76 -5.32 -5.54
C MET A 240 19.02 -6.47 -4.53
N ASP A 241 20.23 -7.06 -4.48
CA ASP A 241 20.57 -8.17 -3.58
C ASP A 241 20.27 -7.88 -2.10
N ASN A 242 20.33 -6.60 -1.71
CA ASN A 242 20.02 -6.16 -0.35
C ASN A 242 18.57 -6.45 0.07
N VAL A 243 17.64 -6.65 -0.88
CA VAL A 243 16.24 -6.97 -0.57
C VAL A 243 16.11 -8.28 0.19
N HIS A 244 17.03 -9.25 -0.06
CA HIS A 244 17.01 -10.54 0.62
C HIS A 244 17.34 -10.41 2.11
N ALA A 245 18.34 -9.61 2.45
CA ALA A 245 18.66 -9.31 3.85
C ALA A 245 17.50 -8.58 4.56
N LEU A 246 16.86 -7.62 3.87
CA LEU A 246 15.65 -6.96 4.40
C LEU A 246 14.49 -7.95 4.55
N ARG A 247 14.28 -8.82 3.56
CA ARG A 247 13.25 -9.85 3.64
C ARG A 247 13.42 -10.75 4.87
N ASP A 248 14.66 -11.17 5.15
CA ASP A 248 14.98 -12.02 6.29
C ASP A 248 14.88 -11.22 7.61
N GLN A 249 15.30 -9.95 7.61
CA GLN A 249 15.21 -9.06 8.78
C GLN A 249 13.76 -8.82 9.22
N TYR A 250 12.86 -8.62 8.27
CA TYR A 250 11.45 -8.32 8.53
C TYR A 250 10.53 -9.55 8.42
N ASN A 251 11.09 -10.75 8.29
CA ASN A 251 10.37 -12.03 8.12
C ASN A 251 9.29 -11.97 7.02
N ALA A 252 9.54 -11.24 5.93
CA ALA A 252 8.54 -11.07 4.91
C ALA A 252 8.34 -12.36 4.08
N ASP A 253 7.12 -12.85 4.03
CA ASP A 253 6.73 -14.03 3.25
C ASP A 253 6.89 -13.76 1.75
N CYS A 254 6.42 -12.59 1.31
CA CYS A 254 6.44 -12.17 -0.08
C CYS A 254 7.19 -10.84 -0.25
N VAL A 255 7.83 -10.68 -1.41
CA VAL A 255 8.45 -9.42 -1.82
C VAL A 255 7.77 -8.92 -3.10
N ALA A 256 7.27 -7.68 -3.06
CA ALA A 256 6.67 -7.00 -4.20
C ALA A 256 7.50 -5.80 -4.62
N LEU A 257 7.93 -5.71 -5.88
CA LEU A 257 8.62 -4.54 -6.44
C LEU A 257 7.62 -3.63 -7.15
N ILE A 258 7.61 -2.35 -6.82
CA ILE A 258 6.92 -1.31 -7.60
C ILE A 258 7.93 -0.62 -8.52
N CYS A 259 7.67 -0.63 -9.84
CA CYS A 259 8.53 -0.07 -10.87
C CYS A 259 7.81 0.99 -11.72
N GLN A 260 8.58 1.76 -12.52
CA GLN A 260 8.05 2.70 -13.51
C GLN A 260 7.85 2.06 -14.89
N ASN A 261 8.58 0.99 -15.21
CA ASN A 261 8.47 0.32 -16.50
C ASN A 261 7.01 -0.04 -16.82
N GLY A 262 6.54 0.31 -18.01
CA GLY A 262 5.14 0.16 -18.44
C GLY A 262 4.90 -0.95 -19.46
N GLN A 263 5.83 -1.90 -19.65
CA GLN A 263 5.65 -3.02 -20.59
C GLN A 263 4.43 -3.87 -20.23
N TYR A 264 4.25 -4.15 -18.92
CA TYR A 264 3.10 -4.83 -18.34
C TYR A 264 2.58 -4.05 -17.13
N CYS A 265 1.39 -4.40 -16.64
CA CYS A 265 0.93 -3.94 -15.34
C CYS A 265 1.60 -4.68 -14.18
N GLY A 266 2.01 -5.92 -14.41
CA GLY A 266 2.75 -6.70 -13.44
C GLY A 266 3.26 -8.01 -14.02
N ILE A 267 4.06 -8.71 -13.24
CA ILE A 267 4.57 -10.05 -13.47
C ILE A 267 4.94 -10.69 -12.12
N ALA A 268 4.75 -11.98 -11.98
CA ALA A 268 5.13 -12.72 -10.78
C ALA A 268 5.54 -14.16 -11.09
N TYR A 269 6.26 -14.79 -10.19
CA TYR A 269 6.33 -16.24 -10.19
C TYR A 269 5.00 -16.85 -9.75
N LEU A 270 4.60 -17.93 -10.40
CA LEU A 270 3.36 -18.65 -10.13
C LEU A 270 3.64 -19.93 -9.35
N MET A 271 3.03 -20.06 -8.16
CA MET A 271 3.08 -21.29 -7.37
C MET A 271 2.09 -22.32 -7.96
N THR A 272 2.61 -23.37 -8.60
CA THR A 272 1.76 -24.41 -9.23
C THR A 272 1.63 -25.68 -8.39
N ASN A 273 2.36 -25.78 -7.26
CA ASN A 273 2.11 -26.75 -6.20
C ASN A 273 2.34 -26.06 -4.85
N VAL A 274 1.46 -26.32 -3.90
CA VAL A 274 1.51 -25.68 -2.59
C VAL A 274 2.65 -26.26 -1.77
N SER A 275 3.66 -25.43 -1.49
CA SER A 275 4.85 -25.85 -0.76
C SER A 275 5.60 -24.64 -0.21
N THR A 276 6.10 -24.74 1.03
CA THR A 276 7.01 -23.73 1.61
C THR A 276 8.32 -23.59 0.82
N GLY A 277 8.70 -24.60 0.02
CA GLY A 277 9.83 -24.50 -0.91
C GLY A 277 9.65 -23.44 -2.00
N PHE A 278 8.43 -22.91 -2.21
CA PHE A 278 8.19 -21.77 -3.11
C PHE A 278 8.69 -20.44 -2.54
N ALA A 279 9.03 -20.37 -1.26
CA ALA A 279 9.49 -19.14 -0.60
C ALA A 279 10.59 -18.39 -1.35
N SER A 280 11.56 -19.13 -1.95
CA SER A 280 12.64 -18.53 -2.75
C SER A 280 12.17 -17.88 -4.07
N SER A 281 10.93 -18.12 -4.47
CA SER A 281 10.29 -17.57 -5.68
C SER A 281 9.09 -16.66 -5.37
N ALA A 282 8.82 -16.33 -4.11
CA ALA A 282 7.71 -15.47 -3.71
C ALA A 282 8.01 -14.00 -3.98
N PHE A 283 8.21 -13.68 -5.26
CA PHE A 283 8.52 -12.33 -5.78
C PHE A 283 7.55 -11.94 -6.87
N SER A 284 7.23 -10.63 -6.89
CA SER A 284 6.38 -10.01 -7.90
C SER A 284 6.86 -8.61 -8.27
N VAL A 285 6.49 -8.14 -9.45
CA VAL A 285 6.76 -6.79 -9.95
C VAL A 285 5.46 -6.17 -10.43
N THR A 286 5.20 -4.93 -10.06
CA THR A 286 3.99 -4.19 -10.46
C THR A 286 4.37 -2.79 -10.93
N ASN A 287 3.81 -2.36 -12.07
CA ASN A 287 3.94 -0.98 -12.51
C ASN A 287 3.17 -0.06 -11.55
N TYR A 288 3.78 1.08 -11.17
CA TYR A 288 3.21 2.03 -10.21
C TYR A 288 1.82 2.55 -10.61
N SER A 289 1.55 2.71 -11.91
CA SER A 289 0.26 3.24 -12.40
C SER A 289 -0.88 2.21 -12.34
N CYS A 290 -0.55 0.92 -12.28
CA CYS A 290 -1.50 -0.18 -12.21
C CYS A 290 -1.68 -0.73 -10.78
N ALA A 291 -0.80 -0.36 -9.83
CA ALA A 291 -0.75 -0.95 -8.51
C ALA A 291 -2.06 -0.77 -7.74
N THR A 292 -2.70 0.40 -7.88
CA THR A 292 -3.96 0.77 -7.22
C THR A 292 -5.08 0.99 -8.22
N GLY A 293 -6.33 0.83 -7.78
CA GLY A 293 -7.54 0.97 -8.59
C GLY A 293 -7.74 -0.12 -9.65
N TYR A 294 -6.65 -0.55 -10.28
CA TYR A 294 -6.63 -1.67 -11.22
C TYR A 294 -6.29 -3.01 -10.55
N TYR A 295 -5.95 -2.98 -9.25
CA TYR A 295 -5.67 -4.14 -8.39
C TYR A 295 -4.52 -5.04 -8.86
N SER A 296 -3.59 -4.53 -9.67
CA SER A 296 -2.49 -5.36 -10.19
C SER A 296 -1.53 -5.77 -9.09
N PHE A 297 -1.35 -4.97 -8.01
CA PHE A 297 -0.57 -5.37 -6.86
C PHE A 297 -1.08 -6.68 -6.23
N GLY A 298 -2.38 -6.75 -5.92
CA GLY A 298 -3.00 -7.96 -5.39
C GLY A 298 -3.09 -9.11 -6.41
N HIS A 299 -3.15 -8.80 -7.71
CA HIS A 299 -3.11 -9.78 -8.79
C HIS A 299 -1.76 -10.52 -8.82
N GLU A 300 -0.65 -9.80 -8.77
CA GLU A 300 0.69 -10.42 -8.82
C GLU A 300 0.99 -11.23 -7.55
N LEU A 301 0.59 -10.74 -6.38
CA LEU A 301 0.65 -11.55 -5.14
C LEU A 301 -0.27 -12.78 -5.22
N GLY A 302 -1.40 -12.68 -5.91
CA GLY A 302 -2.28 -13.82 -6.21
C GLY A 302 -1.55 -14.95 -6.93
N HIS A 303 -0.64 -14.65 -7.87
CA HIS A 303 0.22 -15.66 -8.51
C HIS A 303 1.19 -16.31 -7.52
N ASN A 304 1.84 -15.53 -6.65
CA ASN A 304 2.70 -16.07 -5.60
C ASN A 304 1.92 -17.01 -4.65
N MET A 305 0.59 -16.82 -4.54
CA MET A 305 -0.32 -17.63 -3.75
C MET A 305 -1.06 -18.72 -4.57
N GLY A 306 -0.61 -18.98 -5.80
CA GLY A 306 -1.08 -20.08 -6.63
C GLY A 306 -2.36 -19.84 -7.43
N SER A 307 -2.91 -18.63 -7.40
CA SER A 307 -4.03 -18.21 -8.28
C SER A 307 -3.53 -17.86 -9.67
N ASN A 308 -4.30 -18.17 -10.71
CA ASN A 308 -3.93 -17.86 -12.08
C ASN A 308 -5.09 -17.17 -12.84
N HIS A 309 -4.79 -16.75 -14.06
CA HIS A 309 -5.73 -16.06 -14.96
C HIS A 309 -6.98 -16.92 -15.22
N ASP A 310 -7.92 -16.39 -15.94
CA ASP A 310 -9.11 -17.15 -16.37
C ASP A 310 -8.71 -18.30 -17.32
N PRO A 311 -9.53 -19.37 -17.43
CA PRO A 311 -9.19 -20.59 -18.20
C PRO A 311 -8.93 -20.38 -19.70
N GLN A 312 -9.24 -19.21 -20.26
CA GLN A 312 -8.90 -18.90 -21.65
C GLN A 312 -7.45 -18.42 -21.78
N ASN A 313 -6.84 -18.00 -20.67
CA ASN A 313 -5.50 -17.40 -20.62
C ASN A 313 -4.52 -18.20 -19.73
N ALA A 314 -4.99 -19.25 -19.05
CA ALA A 314 -4.19 -20.07 -18.17
C ALA A 314 -4.68 -21.51 -18.12
N SER A 315 -3.75 -22.46 -17.95
CA SER A 315 -4.06 -23.89 -17.93
C SER A 315 -3.68 -24.59 -16.61
N SER A 316 -3.00 -23.91 -15.70
CA SER A 316 -2.54 -24.47 -14.42
C SER A 316 -2.56 -23.40 -13.31
N GLY A 317 -2.70 -23.83 -12.08
CA GLY A 317 -2.60 -23.03 -10.85
C GLY A 317 -2.28 -23.99 -9.72
N ALA A 318 -2.33 -23.52 -8.46
CA ALA A 318 -2.07 -24.40 -7.30
C ALA A 318 -3.08 -25.56 -7.22
N TYR A 319 -4.32 -25.31 -7.65
CA TYR A 319 -5.38 -26.31 -7.74
C TYR A 319 -6.11 -26.21 -9.07
N SER A 320 -6.88 -27.24 -9.42
CA SER A 320 -7.67 -27.30 -10.65
C SER A 320 -8.78 -26.22 -10.77
N TYR A 321 -9.02 -25.47 -9.70
CA TYR A 321 -10.00 -24.38 -9.61
C TYR A 321 -9.36 -23.01 -9.36
N SER A 322 -8.05 -22.88 -9.36
CA SER A 322 -7.31 -21.64 -9.03
C SER A 322 -7.35 -20.61 -10.15
N PHE A 323 -8.51 -20.35 -10.72
CA PHE A 323 -8.65 -19.50 -11.90
C PHE A 323 -9.57 -18.29 -11.66
N GLY A 324 -9.20 -17.16 -12.29
CA GLY A 324 -10.05 -15.99 -12.39
C GLY A 324 -11.33 -16.23 -13.19
N PHE A 325 -12.30 -15.32 -13.09
CA PHE A 325 -13.61 -15.44 -13.72
C PHE A 325 -13.97 -14.17 -14.49
N ARG A 326 -14.66 -14.37 -15.62
CA ARG A 326 -15.33 -13.31 -16.40
C ARG A 326 -16.80 -13.63 -16.54
N THR A 327 -17.67 -12.63 -16.44
CA THR A 327 -19.09 -12.79 -16.76
C THR A 327 -19.26 -13.15 -18.25
N SER A 328 -20.29 -13.94 -18.57
CA SER A 328 -20.54 -14.40 -19.94
C SER A 328 -20.80 -13.25 -20.93
N ASN A 329 -21.37 -12.14 -20.46
CA ASN A 329 -21.59 -10.92 -21.23
C ASN A 329 -20.35 -10.00 -21.29
N SER A 330 -19.23 -10.41 -20.70
CA SER A 330 -17.99 -9.63 -20.64
C SER A 330 -18.13 -8.24 -19.99
N SER A 331 -19.14 -8.02 -19.13
CA SER A 331 -19.28 -6.75 -18.40
C SER A 331 -18.24 -6.65 -17.30
N TYR A 332 -18.00 -7.73 -16.55
CA TYR A 332 -17.13 -7.76 -15.39
C TYR A 332 -16.13 -8.90 -15.43
N ARG A 333 -14.98 -8.69 -14.81
CA ARG A 333 -13.94 -9.69 -14.56
C ARG A 333 -13.32 -9.52 -13.18
N THR A 334 -12.98 -10.63 -12.55
CA THR A 334 -12.33 -10.66 -11.23
C THR A 334 -10.87 -10.23 -11.33
N VAL A 335 -10.22 -10.02 -10.16
CA VAL A 335 -8.83 -9.54 -10.07
C VAL A 335 -7.89 -10.35 -10.95
N MET A 336 -7.98 -11.68 -10.95
CA MET A 336 -7.08 -12.55 -11.72
C MET A 336 -7.44 -12.71 -13.21
N ALA A 337 -8.60 -12.28 -13.65
CA ALA A 337 -9.01 -12.49 -15.04
C ALA A 337 -8.50 -11.40 -15.99
N TYR A 338 -8.22 -11.80 -17.25
CA TYR A 338 -7.85 -10.87 -18.32
C TYR A 338 -9.06 -10.19 -18.96
N SER A 339 -8.79 -9.13 -19.73
CA SER A 339 -9.77 -8.47 -20.59
C SER A 339 -10.45 -9.49 -21.54
N PRO A 340 -11.69 -9.26 -21.95
CA PRO A 340 -12.52 -8.07 -21.76
C PRO A 340 -13.26 -8.00 -20.42
N GLY A 341 -13.94 -6.87 -20.20
CA GLY A 341 -14.74 -6.57 -19.02
C GLY A 341 -14.03 -5.68 -18.01
N SER A 342 -14.80 -4.90 -17.27
CA SER A 342 -14.27 -4.07 -16.18
C SER A 342 -13.73 -4.96 -15.06
N ARG A 343 -12.44 -4.75 -14.66
CA ARG A 343 -11.87 -5.46 -13.52
C ARG A 343 -12.47 -4.90 -12.24
N ILE A 344 -13.01 -5.77 -11.40
CA ILE A 344 -13.68 -5.42 -10.14
C ILE A 344 -12.85 -5.87 -8.94
N ARG A 345 -13.15 -5.33 -7.76
CA ARG A 345 -12.50 -5.65 -6.49
C ARG A 345 -13.02 -6.97 -5.91
N ARG A 346 -12.92 -8.06 -6.69
CA ARG A 346 -13.33 -9.41 -6.30
C ARG A 346 -12.36 -10.45 -6.84
N PHE A 347 -11.97 -11.41 -6.01
CA PHE A 347 -11.44 -12.70 -6.47
C PHE A 347 -12.61 -13.61 -6.81
N SER A 348 -12.40 -14.56 -7.73
CA SER A 348 -13.48 -15.44 -8.17
C SER A 348 -13.92 -16.42 -7.07
N GLY A 349 -15.20 -16.74 -7.05
CA GLY A 349 -15.78 -17.74 -6.15
C GLY A 349 -17.27 -17.95 -6.44
N PRO A 350 -17.82 -19.17 -6.23
CA PRO A 350 -19.21 -19.47 -6.52
C PRO A 350 -20.21 -18.68 -5.63
N ASN A 351 -19.76 -18.21 -4.48
CA ASN A 351 -20.57 -17.42 -3.54
C ASN A 351 -20.19 -15.91 -3.56
N VAL A 352 -19.26 -15.52 -4.43
CA VAL A 352 -18.87 -14.12 -4.60
C VAL A 352 -19.82 -13.45 -5.60
N SER A 353 -20.32 -12.27 -5.25
CA SER A 353 -21.22 -11.50 -6.10
C SER A 353 -20.70 -10.09 -6.36
N TYR A 354 -21.13 -9.49 -7.47
CA TYR A 354 -20.91 -8.09 -7.80
C TYR A 354 -22.05 -7.58 -8.69
N ASN A 355 -22.73 -6.51 -8.28
CA ASN A 355 -23.88 -5.95 -8.97
C ASN A 355 -24.89 -7.02 -9.44
N GLY A 356 -25.22 -7.96 -8.54
CA GLY A 356 -26.17 -9.04 -8.79
C GLY A 356 -25.65 -10.21 -9.67
N ASN A 357 -24.39 -10.16 -10.13
CA ASN A 357 -23.77 -11.24 -10.89
C ASN A 357 -22.95 -12.15 -9.98
N THR A 358 -23.03 -13.46 -10.14
CA THR A 358 -22.11 -14.41 -9.52
C THR A 358 -20.74 -14.31 -10.20
N MET A 359 -19.68 -14.19 -9.41
CA MET A 359 -18.33 -13.93 -9.89
C MET A 359 -17.40 -15.15 -9.80
N GLY A 360 -17.92 -16.32 -10.10
CA GLY A 360 -17.14 -17.56 -10.13
C GLY A 360 -18.04 -18.80 -10.21
N ASN A 361 -17.39 -19.96 -10.17
CA ASN A 361 -18.05 -21.27 -10.16
C ASN A 361 -17.09 -22.30 -9.54
N SER A 362 -17.46 -23.58 -9.50
CA SER A 362 -16.65 -24.65 -8.87
C SER A 362 -15.26 -24.87 -9.51
N SER A 363 -15.05 -24.38 -10.75
CA SER A 363 -13.79 -24.51 -11.50
C SER A 363 -13.01 -23.18 -11.60
N GLN A 364 -13.60 -22.10 -11.17
CA GLN A 364 -13.03 -20.74 -11.17
C GLN A 364 -13.28 -20.12 -9.80
N ASP A 365 -12.42 -20.48 -8.83
CA ASP A 365 -12.61 -20.24 -7.40
C ASP A 365 -11.28 -19.85 -6.73
N ASN A 366 -10.80 -18.63 -7.05
CA ASN A 366 -9.61 -18.09 -6.42
C ASN A 366 -9.81 -17.84 -4.92
N HIS A 367 -11.03 -17.53 -4.47
CA HIS A 367 -11.36 -17.41 -3.05
C HIS A 367 -10.95 -18.67 -2.29
N ARG A 368 -11.41 -19.83 -2.75
CA ARG A 368 -11.05 -21.12 -2.15
C ARG A 368 -9.56 -21.43 -2.29
N SER A 369 -8.95 -21.11 -3.43
CA SER A 369 -7.53 -21.29 -3.66
C SER A 369 -6.69 -20.52 -2.65
N LEU A 370 -6.94 -19.23 -2.52
CA LEU A 370 -6.23 -18.32 -1.61
C LEU A 370 -6.38 -18.75 -0.15
N ASN A 371 -7.60 -19.12 0.29
CA ASN A 371 -7.82 -19.63 1.65
C ASN A 371 -7.04 -20.94 1.91
N ASN A 372 -6.92 -21.81 0.92
CA ASN A 372 -6.21 -23.08 1.07
C ASN A 372 -4.68 -22.93 1.03
N THR A 373 -4.15 -21.92 0.33
CA THR A 373 -2.71 -21.68 0.24
C THR A 373 -2.18 -20.78 1.35
N ALA A 374 -3.03 -19.94 1.94
CA ALA A 374 -2.64 -18.93 2.93
C ALA A 374 -1.80 -19.49 4.10
N PRO A 375 -2.11 -20.61 4.73
CA PRO A 375 -1.28 -21.16 5.81
C PRO A 375 0.15 -21.50 5.35
N THR A 376 0.29 -22.02 4.12
CA THR A 376 1.62 -22.34 3.56
C THR A 376 2.40 -21.07 3.20
N VAL A 377 1.73 -20.03 2.70
CA VAL A 377 2.37 -18.76 2.34
C VAL A 377 2.83 -18.01 3.59
N ALA A 378 2.02 -17.98 4.64
CA ALA A 378 2.38 -17.42 5.95
C ALA A 378 3.53 -18.18 6.65
N ASP A 379 3.87 -19.37 6.17
CA ASP A 379 5.00 -20.18 6.63
C ASP A 379 6.24 -20.02 5.73
N PHE A 380 6.26 -19.13 4.74
CA PHE A 380 7.45 -18.91 3.88
C PHE A 380 8.61 -18.34 4.67
N ARG A 381 8.34 -17.62 5.73
CA ARG A 381 9.30 -17.14 6.72
C ARG A 381 8.79 -17.48 8.11
N ILE A 382 8.97 -18.77 8.53
CA ILE A 382 8.61 -19.19 9.88
C ILE A 382 9.51 -18.44 10.86
N GLY A 383 8.89 -17.72 11.78
CA GLY A 383 9.59 -16.87 12.71
C GLY A 383 10.72 -17.53 13.47
N THR A 384 11.92 -17.10 13.24
CA THR A 384 12.69 -16.60 14.35
C THR A 384 11.79 -15.57 15.07
N PRO A 385 11.80 -15.53 16.44
CA PRO A 385 11.03 -14.51 17.15
C PRO A 385 11.20 -13.17 16.44
N PRO A 386 10.16 -12.33 16.37
CA PRO A 386 10.26 -11.03 15.71
C PRO A 386 11.59 -10.42 16.09
N PRO A 387 12.37 -9.87 15.14
CA PRO A 387 13.62 -9.23 15.47
C PRO A 387 13.34 -8.34 16.67
N PRO A 388 14.23 -8.26 17.68
CA PRO A 388 13.96 -7.49 18.88
C PRO A 388 13.32 -6.22 18.43
N THR A 389 12.12 -5.93 18.94
CA THR A 389 11.40 -4.71 18.63
C THR A 389 12.41 -3.61 18.80
N GLY A 390 12.84 -3.00 17.70
CA GLY A 390 13.87 -1.96 17.74
C GLY A 390 13.43 -0.89 18.72
N PRO A 391 14.33 0.01 19.13
CA PRO A 391 14.00 1.02 20.12
C PRO A 391 12.73 1.76 19.71
N THR A 392 11.84 1.99 20.66
CA THR A 392 10.59 2.74 20.46
C THR A 392 10.84 4.22 20.71
N PHE A 393 10.69 5.06 19.67
CA PHE A 393 10.90 6.50 19.75
C PHE A 393 9.57 7.25 19.89
N THR A 394 9.43 7.99 20.98
CA THR A 394 8.25 8.81 21.28
C THR A 394 8.61 10.30 21.22
N VAL A 395 7.87 11.03 20.40
CA VAL A 395 8.01 12.49 20.22
C VAL A 395 6.66 13.16 20.51
N PRO A 396 6.59 14.07 21.49
CA PRO A 396 5.37 14.83 21.79
C PRO A 396 5.04 15.82 20.67
N SER A 397 3.98 16.59 20.84
CA SER A 397 3.72 17.75 19.98
C SER A 397 4.87 18.75 20.14
N LEU A 398 5.45 19.18 19.01
CA LEU A 398 6.53 20.15 18.97
C LEU A 398 5.94 21.55 18.78
N VAL A 399 6.22 22.47 19.71
CA VAL A 399 5.75 23.87 19.66
C VAL A 399 6.96 24.79 19.58
N ALA A 400 6.99 25.66 18.57
CA ALA A 400 8.10 26.59 18.36
C ALA A 400 8.30 27.50 19.60
N GLY A 401 9.54 27.64 20.02
CA GLY A 401 9.91 28.38 21.23
C GLY A 401 9.71 27.63 22.54
N SER A 402 9.11 26.44 22.53
CA SER A 402 8.82 25.65 23.74
C SER A 402 9.80 24.49 23.93
N GLY A 403 9.90 23.99 25.17
CA GLY A 403 10.66 22.78 25.49
C GLY A 403 9.92 21.51 25.05
N ALA A 404 10.67 20.49 24.64
CA ALA A 404 10.16 19.16 24.31
C ALA A 404 11.07 18.09 24.91
N ILE A 405 10.48 16.98 25.37
CA ILE A 405 11.19 15.76 25.78
C ILE A 405 11.00 14.71 24.70
N LEU A 406 12.09 14.24 24.12
CA LEU A 406 12.13 13.12 23.20
C LEU A 406 12.57 11.88 23.97
N SER A 407 11.81 10.78 23.91
CA SER A 407 12.09 9.56 24.68
C SER A 407 12.27 8.35 23.75
N VAL A 408 13.25 7.52 24.07
CA VAL A 408 13.47 6.24 23.39
C VAL A 408 13.48 5.15 24.46
N GLU A 409 12.72 4.10 24.23
CA GLU A 409 12.58 2.93 25.09
C GLU A 409 13.08 1.68 24.35
N ASP A 410 13.30 0.58 25.05
CA ASP A 410 13.75 -0.71 24.51
C ASP A 410 15.13 -0.65 23.80
N CYS A 411 15.99 0.27 24.20
CA CYS A 411 17.37 0.35 23.72
C CYS A 411 18.27 -0.69 24.41
N THR A 412 19.47 -0.87 23.85
CA THR A 412 20.55 -1.59 24.54
C THR A 412 20.84 -0.94 25.90
N ALA A 413 20.74 -1.72 26.97
CA ALA A 413 21.03 -1.24 28.32
C ALA A 413 22.47 -0.66 28.41
N ASN A 414 22.59 0.58 28.88
CA ASN A 414 23.84 1.36 28.89
C ASN A 414 24.47 1.58 27.50
N GLY A 415 23.70 1.34 26.42
CA GLY A 415 24.15 1.51 25.05
C GLY A 415 24.06 2.96 24.54
N GLN A 416 24.72 3.23 23.42
CA GLN A 416 24.70 4.54 22.77
C GLN A 416 23.50 4.64 21.83
N VAL A 417 22.75 5.76 21.89
CA VAL A 417 21.57 6.05 21.08
C VAL A 417 21.71 7.42 20.43
N ASN A 418 21.56 7.52 19.13
CA ASN A 418 21.50 8.78 18.40
C ASN A 418 20.07 9.16 18.08
N LEU A 419 19.66 10.38 18.41
CA LEU A 419 18.41 10.99 17.94
C LEU A 419 18.69 11.73 16.64
N LEU A 420 17.90 11.46 15.63
CA LEU A 420 18.11 11.89 14.26
C LEU A 420 16.89 12.64 13.73
N TYR A 421 17.09 13.55 12.78
CA TYR A 421 15.99 14.17 12.04
C TYR A 421 16.35 14.47 10.59
N SER A 422 15.31 14.63 9.80
CA SER A 422 15.34 15.21 8.46
C SER A 422 14.19 16.22 8.28
N ILE A 423 14.42 17.25 7.49
CA ILE A 423 13.38 18.17 7.01
C ILE A 423 13.10 17.98 5.51
N ALA A 424 13.77 17.01 4.88
CA ALA A 424 13.63 16.70 3.46
C ALA A 424 12.53 15.67 3.19
N GLY A 425 12.27 14.76 4.14
CA GLY A 425 11.27 13.71 3.99
C GLY A 425 11.48 12.53 4.94
N GLY A 426 10.58 11.55 4.86
CA GLY A 426 10.48 10.37 5.72
C GLY A 426 11.08 9.10 5.14
N GLY A 427 12.14 9.16 4.33
CA GLY A 427 12.83 7.95 3.83
C GLY A 427 11.95 7.02 2.99
N PRO A 428 12.33 5.76 2.85
CA PRO A 428 13.51 5.10 3.40
C PRO A 428 14.83 5.50 2.69
N THR A 429 15.88 5.70 3.48
CA THR A 429 17.23 5.97 2.99
C THR A 429 18.20 4.88 3.45
N THR A 430 18.91 4.25 2.51
CA THR A 430 19.97 3.30 2.87
C THR A 430 21.20 4.05 3.38
N THR A 431 21.62 3.72 4.59
CA THR A 431 22.81 4.25 5.23
C THR A 431 23.81 3.12 5.54
N ILE A 432 25.02 3.45 5.98
CA ILE A 432 25.99 2.44 6.47
C ILE A 432 25.51 1.73 7.75
N TYR A 433 24.47 2.24 8.40
CA TYR A 433 23.85 1.72 9.62
C TYR A 433 22.55 0.95 9.38
N GLY A 434 22.16 0.74 8.12
CA GLY A 434 20.89 0.15 7.72
C GLY A 434 19.96 1.15 7.03
N VAL A 435 18.68 0.83 6.96
CA VAL A 435 17.68 1.66 6.31
C VAL A 435 17.01 2.58 7.33
N ALA A 436 17.15 3.88 7.13
CA ALA A 436 16.50 4.91 7.96
C ALA A 436 15.20 5.39 7.29
N ASP A 437 14.17 5.64 8.10
CA ASP A 437 12.93 6.31 7.67
C ASP A 437 13.10 7.84 7.64
N LEU A 438 14.19 8.30 7.06
CA LEU A 438 14.58 9.72 6.95
C LEU A 438 15.23 9.97 5.60
N ASP A 439 14.81 11.02 4.88
CA ASP A 439 15.50 11.47 3.66
C ASP A 439 16.79 12.25 3.99
N LEU A 440 17.74 12.25 3.07
CA LEU A 440 18.97 13.04 3.20
C LEU A 440 18.71 14.55 3.00
N PRO A 441 19.38 15.43 3.75
CA PRO A 441 20.40 15.13 4.76
C PRO A 441 19.80 14.70 6.11
N ILE A 442 20.39 13.67 6.72
CA ILE A 442 20.06 13.24 8.08
C ILE A 442 20.96 13.98 9.07
N THR A 443 20.37 14.60 10.08
CA THR A 443 21.09 15.39 11.09
C THR A 443 20.91 14.75 12.47
N VAL A 444 21.99 14.71 13.25
CA VAL A 444 21.96 14.24 14.64
C VAL A 444 21.48 15.38 15.55
N ILE A 445 20.39 15.14 16.30
CA ILE A 445 19.91 16.05 17.36
C ILE A 445 20.80 15.92 18.62
N ALA A 446 21.00 14.67 19.05
CA ALA A 446 21.74 14.32 20.24
C ALA A 446 22.28 12.90 20.19
N SER A 447 23.38 12.65 20.87
CA SER A 447 23.91 11.32 21.21
C SER A 447 23.73 11.08 22.68
N LEU A 448 23.04 10.02 23.07
CA LEU A 448 22.63 9.71 24.43
C LEU A 448 23.24 8.37 24.87
N THR A 449 23.27 8.13 26.16
CA THR A 449 23.52 6.81 26.74
C THR A 449 22.21 6.34 27.39
N ALA A 450 21.71 5.18 26.99
CA ALA A 450 20.52 4.58 27.58
C ALA A 450 20.79 4.17 29.04
N SER A 451 19.75 4.14 29.85
CA SER A 451 19.79 3.65 31.24
C SER A 451 20.08 2.13 31.29
N GLY A 452 20.28 1.61 32.51
CA GLY A 452 20.40 0.18 32.74
C GLY A 452 19.12 -0.61 32.40
N THR A 453 17.98 0.07 32.19
CA THR A 453 16.71 -0.50 31.74
C THR A 453 16.47 -0.32 30.23
N GLY A 454 17.38 0.35 29.50
CA GLY A 454 17.26 0.56 28.07
C GLY A 454 16.48 1.82 27.68
N ASP A 455 16.28 2.78 28.60
CA ASP A 455 15.57 4.02 28.35
C ASP A 455 16.53 5.18 28.13
N ALA A 456 16.27 6.03 27.15
CA ALA A 456 16.99 7.28 26.92
C ALA A 456 16.02 8.43 26.71
N SER A 457 16.36 9.62 27.20
CA SER A 457 15.57 10.81 26.97
C SER A 457 16.45 12.05 26.78
N TRP A 458 15.96 12.95 25.94
CA TRP A 458 16.60 14.24 25.68
C TRP A 458 15.59 15.37 25.83
N TYR A 459 16.01 16.44 26.49
CA TYR A 459 15.24 17.67 26.60
C TYR A 459 15.93 18.77 25.80
N GLY A 460 15.15 19.45 24.97
CA GLY A 460 15.61 20.59 24.19
C GLY A 460 14.52 21.59 23.89
N THR A 461 14.91 22.76 23.41
CA THR A 461 13.98 23.81 23.00
C THR A 461 13.81 23.77 21.49
N VAL A 462 12.57 23.72 21.01
CA VAL A 462 12.23 23.82 19.58
C VAL A 462 12.52 25.27 19.14
N PRO A 463 13.35 25.50 18.10
CA PRO A 463 13.66 26.85 17.67
C PRO A 463 12.40 27.63 17.29
N PRO A 464 12.25 28.91 17.69
CA PRO A 464 11.09 29.72 17.27
C PRO A 464 10.93 29.86 15.76
N SER A 465 12.05 29.80 15.02
CA SER A 465 12.07 29.86 13.55
C SER A 465 11.60 28.57 12.88
N ALA A 466 11.34 27.52 13.64
CA ALA A 466 10.90 26.22 13.11
C ALA A 466 9.36 26.11 12.98
N ALA A 467 8.60 27.13 13.39
CA ALA A 467 7.15 27.11 13.27
C ALA A 467 6.71 26.81 11.83
N GLY A 468 5.79 25.87 11.67
CA GLY A 468 5.27 25.41 10.38
C GLY A 468 6.16 24.43 9.61
N LEU A 469 7.38 24.13 10.09
CA LEU A 469 8.23 23.15 9.44
C LEU A 469 7.71 21.74 9.67
N GLN A 470 7.81 20.94 8.62
CA GLN A 470 7.64 19.48 8.67
C GLN A 470 8.97 18.85 9.06
N ILE A 471 8.94 17.89 9.98
CA ILE A 471 10.14 17.24 10.48
C ILE A 471 9.87 15.73 10.64
N TRP A 472 10.80 14.93 10.19
CA TRP A 472 10.84 13.48 10.37
C TRP A 472 11.94 13.15 11.35
N LEU A 473 11.64 12.31 12.33
CA LEU A 473 12.54 11.98 13.41
C LEU A 473 12.66 10.47 13.58
N GLN A 474 13.82 9.99 13.97
CA GLN A 474 14.10 8.59 14.23
C GLN A 474 15.25 8.47 15.23
N ALA A 475 15.30 7.41 16.03
CA ALA A 475 16.46 7.08 16.84
C ALA A 475 17.25 5.92 16.21
N TYR A 476 18.55 5.84 16.51
CA TYR A 476 19.40 4.71 16.15
C TYR A 476 20.14 4.21 17.40
N ASP A 477 19.96 2.92 17.73
CA ASP A 477 20.65 2.23 18.80
C ASP A 477 21.89 1.53 18.26
N HIS A 478 23.05 1.92 18.72
CA HIS A 478 24.34 1.36 18.28
C HIS A 478 24.56 -0.08 18.77
N GLY A 479 23.99 -0.47 19.90
CA GLY A 479 24.16 -1.80 20.48
C GLY A 479 23.30 -2.85 19.78
N LEU A 480 22.05 -2.51 19.43
CA LEU A 480 21.18 -3.34 18.61
C LEU A 480 21.52 -3.22 17.13
N ALA A 481 22.28 -2.20 16.71
CA ALA A 481 22.49 -1.81 15.31
C ALA A 481 21.16 -1.60 14.56
N MET A 482 20.18 -0.97 15.19
CA MET A 482 18.82 -0.82 14.70
C MET A 482 18.31 0.61 14.81
N PHE A 483 17.50 1.01 13.83
CA PHE A 483 16.67 2.20 13.91
C PHE A 483 15.37 1.92 14.67
N SER A 484 14.85 2.96 15.34
CA SER A 484 13.50 2.97 15.94
C SER A 484 12.43 3.11 14.88
N ASN A 485 11.16 3.12 15.29
CA ASN A 485 10.06 3.65 14.48
C ASN A 485 10.36 5.10 14.03
N GLY A 486 10.00 5.42 12.79
CA GLY A 486 10.00 6.79 12.28
C GLY A 486 8.83 7.61 12.87
N VAL A 487 9.05 8.89 13.15
CA VAL A 487 8.03 9.81 13.67
C VAL A 487 7.98 11.08 12.83
N TYR A 488 6.79 11.42 12.33
CA TYR A 488 6.53 12.67 11.62
C TYR A 488 5.83 13.68 12.52
N LYS A 489 6.25 14.95 12.45
CA LYS A 489 5.61 16.08 13.14
C LYS A 489 5.58 17.32 12.25
N VAL A 490 4.55 18.14 12.46
CA VAL A 490 4.54 19.55 12.06
C VAL A 490 4.80 20.37 13.32
N ILE A 491 5.73 21.31 13.26
CA ILE A 491 6.06 22.17 14.41
C ILE A 491 5.00 23.27 14.49
N LEU A 492 4.27 23.31 15.59
CA LEU A 492 3.18 24.25 15.87
C LEU A 492 3.69 25.64 16.25
#